data_0b33f747e706f36694aae78d58656254
#
_entry.id   0b33f747e706f36694aae78d58656254
#
_cell.length_a   1.000
_cell.length_b   1.000
_cell.length_c   1.000
_cell.angle_alpha   90.00
_cell.angle_beta   90.00
_cell.angle_gamma   90.00
#
_symmetry.space_group_name_H-M   'P 1'
#
loop_
_entity.id
_entity.type
_entity.pdbx_description
1 polymer ?
#
loop_
_entity_poly.entity_id
_entity_poly.type
_entity_poly.pdbx_seq_one_letter_code
_entity_poly.pdbx_strand_id
1 'polypeptide(L)'
;MGDWRDDKRNGQGTYSYANGDQYVGAFKNNKQNGQGVYSFANGDKYEGAFKFDRVNGQGSYSYSDGSTYVGAFKDGAQTGKAIKTWGSNTALAGDQYVGDFKDGKKDGQGTYVQADGTTYTGAFEGDLRAEQGTIIWGPETALSGDKYI
;
A
#
# COMPACT_ATOMS: atom_id res chain seq x y z
N MET A 1 7.01 25.08 -9.78
CA MET A 1 7.35 25.37 -11.20
C MET A 1 6.83 24.21 -12.03
N GLY A 2 6.31 24.40 -13.20
CA GLY A 2 5.76 23.32 -14.04
C GLY A 2 5.28 23.84 -15.37
N ASP A 3 4.95 22.91 -16.29
CA ASP A 3 4.51 23.24 -17.62
C ASP A 3 3.04 23.71 -17.63
N TRP A 4 2.75 24.74 -18.46
CA TRP A 4 1.43 25.31 -18.62
C TRP A 4 1.00 25.25 -20.08
N ARG A 5 -0.27 24.91 -20.32
CA ARG A 5 -0.89 24.95 -21.63
C ARG A 5 -2.35 25.41 -21.47
N ASP A 6 -2.75 26.43 -22.22
CA ASP A 6 -4.11 26.99 -22.18
C ASP A 6 -4.54 27.34 -20.74
N ASP A 7 -3.68 28.05 -19.98
CA ASP A 7 -3.85 28.46 -18.59
C ASP A 7 -4.08 27.28 -17.61
N LYS A 8 -3.68 26.06 -18.00
CA LYS A 8 -3.78 24.84 -17.16
C LYS A 8 -2.41 24.22 -16.97
N ARG A 9 -2.21 23.64 -15.79
CA ARG A 9 -1.03 22.79 -15.52
C ARG A 9 -1.11 21.56 -16.43
N ASN A 10 -0.07 21.37 -17.22
CA ASN A 10 0.12 20.21 -18.09
C ASN A 10 1.60 19.82 -18.04
N GLY A 11 1.93 18.53 -18.24
CA GLY A 11 3.32 18.05 -18.15
C GLY A 11 3.79 17.89 -16.70
N GLN A 12 5.10 17.97 -16.48
CA GLN A 12 5.71 17.78 -15.16
C GLN A 12 5.65 19.06 -14.32
N GLY A 13 5.42 18.90 -13.02
CA GLY A 13 5.39 20.03 -12.12
C GLY A 13 5.40 19.66 -10.65
N THR A 14 5.64 20.68 -9.82
CA THR A 14 5.54 20.60 -8.37
C THR A 14 4.39 21.48 -7.89
N TYR A 15 3.56 20.95 -7.03
CA TYR A 15 2.48 21.69 -6.38
C TYR A 15 2.55 21.49 -4.86
N SER A 16 2.61 22.61 -4.12
CA SER A 16 2.57 22.60 -2.66
C SER A 16 1.20 23.08 -2.20
N TYR A 17 0.59 22.31 -1.33
CA TYR A 17 -0.73 22.59 -0.75
C TYR A 17 -0.59 23.41 0.54
N ALA A 18 -1.62 24.18 0.87
CA ALA A 18 -1.61 25.01 2.09
C ALA A 18 -1.55 24.20 3.40
N ASN A 19 -1.96 22.93 3.37
CA ASN A 19 -1.89 22.01 4.52
C ASN A 19 -0.49 21.39 4.73
N GLY A 20 0.49 21.72 3.87
CA GLY A 20 1.85 21.20 3.94
C GLY A 20 2.12 19.98 3.07
N ASP A 21 1.11 19.45 2.39
CA ASP A 21 1.32 18.37 1.42
C ASP A 21 2.07 18.90 0.17
N GLN A 22 2.71 17.99 -0.54
CA GLN A 22 3.38 18.30 -1.80
C GLN A 22 3.14 17.20 -2.83
N TYR A 23 2.88 17.60 -4.06
CA TYR A 23 2.87 16.70 -5.22
C TYR A 23 3.95 17.09 -6.22
N VAL A 24 4.72 16.10 -6.67
CA VAL A 24 5.71 16.22 -7.74
C VAL A 24 5.40 15.17 -8.79
N GLY A 25 5.04 15.58 -10.01
CA GLY A 25 4.67 14.62 -11.04
C GLY A 25 3.94 15.22 -12.23
N ALA A 26 3.30 14.32 -12.97
CA ALA A 26 2.59 14.68 -14.19
C ALA A 26 1.23 15.32 -13.91
N PHE A 27 0.90 16.37 -14.65
CA PHE A 27 -0.39 17.04 -14.67
C PHE A 27 -1.02 16.96 -16.06
N LYS A 28 -2.33 16.88 -16.11
CA LYS A 28 -3.15 17.04 -17.32
C LYS A 28 -4.38 17.86 -16.99
N ASN A 29 -4.55 19.00 -17.65
CA ASN A 29 -5.69 19.91 -17.45
C ASN A 29 -5.92 20.25 -15.97
N ASN A 30 -4.89 20.71 -15.28
CA ASN A 30 -4.87 21.04 -13.85
C ASN A 30 -4.95 19.85 -12.86
N LYS A 31 -5.13 18.62 -13.32
CA LYS A 31 -5.26 17.43 -12.48
C LYS A 31 -3.98 16.61 -12.47
N GLN A 32 -3.66 16.01 -11.33
CA GLN A 32 -2.64 14.97 -11.23
C GLN A 32 -3.03 13.82 -12.14
N ASN A 33 -2.17 13.45 -13.07
CA ASN A 33 -2.48 12.43 -14.06
C ASN A 33 -1.19 11.87 -14.69
N GLY A 34 -0.88 10.63 -14.43
CA GLY A 34 0.38 9.97 -14.79
C GLY A 34 1.20 9.62 -13.55
N GLN A 35 2.50 9.48 -13.69
CA GLN A 35 3.39 9.16 -12.58
C GLN A 35 3.68 10.38 -11.71
N GLY A 36 3.74 10.15 -10.40
CA GLY A 36 4.06 11.22 -9.46
C GLY A 36 4.36 10.71 -8.05
N VAL A 37 4.81 11.64 -7.23
CA VAL A 37 5.09 11.45 -5.80
C VAL A 37 4.22 12.44 -5.03
N TYR A 38 3.45 11.93 -4.10
CA TYR A 38 2.67 12.73 -3.14
C TYR A 38 3.26 12.55 -1.75
N SER A 39 3.73 13.63 -1.15
CA SER A 39 4.24 13.67 0.21
C SER A 39 3.21 14.37 1.08
N PHE A 40 2.71 13.65 2.08
CA PHE A 40 1.73 14.15 3.03
C PHE A 40 2.43 14.88 4.18
N ALA A 41 1.80 15.90 4.74
CA ALA A 41 2.33 16.66 5.86
C ALA A 41 2.55 15.81 7.13
N ASN A 42 1.83 14.68 7.26
CA ASN A 42 1.98 13.74 8.37
C ASN A 42 3.19 12.80 8.24
N GLY A 43 3.95 12.90 7.14
CA GLY A 43 5.11 12.04 6.87
C GLY A 43 4.84 10.82 6.00
N ASP A 44 3.59 10.55 5.63
CA ASP A 44 3.26 9.53 4.65
C ASP A 44 3.74 9.93 3.26
N LYS A 45 3.95 8.95 2.38
CA LYS A 45 4.35 9.18 1.00
C LYS A 45 3.70 8.15 0.08
N TYR A 46 3.17 8.62 -1.03
CA TYR A 46 2.77 7.77 -2.15
C TYR A 46 3.64 8.06 -3.37
N GLU A 47 4.08 7.01 -4.05
CA GLU A 47 4.82 7.08 -5.31
C GLU A 47 4.20 6.10 -6.31
N GLY A 48 3.69 6.61 -7.44
CA GLY A 48 3.03 5.76 -8.42
C GLY A 48 2.11 6.51 -9.37
N ALA A 49 1.14 5.77 -9.90
CA ALA A 49 0.21 6.28 -10.91
C ALA A 49 -0.94 7.09 -10.29
N PHE A 50 -1.29 8.19 -10.95
CA PHE A 50 -2.43 9.05 -10.66
C PHE A 50 -3.37 9.14 -11.86
N LYS A 51 -4.66 9.28 -11.59
CA LYS A 51 -5.69 9.56 -12.57
C LYS A 51 -6.73 10.49 -11.97
N PHE A 52 -6.90 11.67 -12.57
CA PHE A 52 -7.87 12.68 -12.14
C PHE A 52 -7.80 13.00 -10.64
N ASP A 53 -6.59 13.34 -10.14
CA ASP A 53 -6.28 13.68 -8.74
C ASP A 53 -6.43 12.51 -7.74
N ARG A 54 -6.54 11.27 -8.20
CA ARG A 54 -6.60 10.09 -7.35
C ARG A 54 -5.46 9.12 -7.66
N VAL A 55 -4.96 8.45 -6.65
CA VAL A 55 -4.06 7.31 -6.87
C VAL A 55 -4.83 6.23 -7.61
N ASN A 56 -4.28 5.74 -8.71
CA ASN A 56 -4.95 4.78 -9.59
C ASN A 56 -3.91 4.05 -10.45
N GLY A 57 -3.77 2.76 -10.27
CA GLY A 57 -2.76 1.93 -10.92
C GLY A 57 -1.74 1.40 -9.92
N GLN A 58 -0.56 1.04 -10.38
CA GLN A 58 0.51 0.53 -9.51
C GLN A 58 1.20 1.67 -8.74
N GLY A 59 1.54 1.40 -7.49
CA GLY A 59 2.26 2.34 -6.66
C GLY A 59 2.77 1.75 -5.35
N SER A 60 3.55 2.56 -4.66
CA SER A 60 4.10 2.28 -3.34
C SER A 60 3.61 3.36 -2.36
N TYR A 61 3.05 2.94 -1.26
CA TYR A 61 2.66 3.80 -0.15
C TYR A 61 3.54 3.51 1.06
N SER A 62 4.21 4.53 1.58
CA SER A 62 5.01 4.46 2.80
C SER A 62 4.30 5.28 3.87
N TYR A 63 3.98 4.63 4.99
CA TYR A 63 3.32 5.24 6.13
C TYR A 63 4.36 5.81 7.10
N SER A 64 4.00 6.85 7.82
CA SER A 64 4.87 7.48 8.84
C SER A 64 5.23 6.55 10.01
N ASP A 65 4.45 5.48 10.22
CA ASP A 65 4.72 4.42 11.21
C ASP A 65 5.77 3.39 10.74
N GLY A 66 6.32 3.57 9.53
CA GLY A 66 7.28 2.66 8.90
C GLY A 66 6.66 1.51 8.11
N SER A 67 5.35 1.40 8.07
CA SER A 67 4.66 0.41 7.24
C SER A 67 4.78 0.76 5.76
N THR A 68 4.69 -0.26 4.89
CA THR A 68 4.68 -0.07 3.43
C THR A 68 3.58 -0.90 2.78
N TYR A 69 3.07 -0.40 1.67
CA TYR A 69 2.19 -1.13 0.76
C TYR A 69 2.69 -0.95 -0.66
N VAL A 70 2.89 -2.05 -1.38
CA VAL A 70 3.32 -2.03 -2.79
C VAL A 70 2.33 -2.87 -3.59
N GLY A 71 1.59 -2.24 -4.49
CA GLY A 71 0.57 -2.92 -5.26
C GLY A 71 -0.34 -1.99 -6.04
N ALA A 72 -1.51 -2.52 -6.40
CA ALA A 72 -2.51 -1.79 -7.17
C ALA A 72 -3.40 -0.91 -6.30
N PHE A 73 -3.81 0.21 -6.89
CA PHE A 73 -4.81 1.14 -6.36
C PHE A 73 -5.89 1.39 -7.40
N LYS A 74 -7.11 1.56 -6.96
CA LYS A 74 -8.24 1.98 -7.79
C LYS A 74 -9.03 3.06 -7.05
N ASP A 75 -9.14 4.23 -7.67
CA ASP A 75 -9.86 5.39 -7.14
C ASP A 75 -9.48 5.76 -5.68
N GLY A 76 -8.22 5.58 -5.33
CA GLY A 76 -7.66 5.86 -4.00
C GLY A 76 -7.63 4.66 -3.05
N ALA A 77 -8.30 3.56 -3.37
CA ALA A 77 -8.33 2.36 -2.53
C ALA A 77 -7.31 1.30 -2.97
N GLN A 78 -6.68 0.64 -2.00
CA GLN A 78 -5.81 -0.52 -2.23
C GLN A 78 -6.64 -1.68 -2.76
N THR A 79 -6.18 -2.34 -3.83
CA THR A 79 -6.91 -3.41 -4.51
C THR A 79 -5.95 -4.41 -5.18
N GLY A 80 -6.47 -5.59 -5.55
CA GLY A 80 -5.70 -6.59 -6.28
C GLY A 80 -4.50 -7.12 -5.49
N LYS A 81 -3.54 -7.71 -6.19
CA LYS A 81 -2.35 -8.28 -5.53
C LYS A 81 -1.38 -7.22 -5.06
N ALA A 82 -0.92 -7.38 -3.81
CA ALA A 82 0.01 -6.46 -3.18
C ALA A 82 0.85 -7.13 -2.10
N ILE A 83 1.88 -6.40 -1.69
CA ILE A 83 2.71 -6.70 -0.52
C ILE A 83 2.49 -5.57 0.49
N LYS A 84 2.13 -5.92 1.72
CA LYS A 84 2.07 -5.01 2.86
C LYS A 84 3.04 -5.48 3.93
N THR A 85 3.86 -4.56 4.45
CA THR A 85 4.77 -4.81 5.58
C THR A 85 4.42 -3.83 6.69
N TRP A 86 4.34 -4.31 7.91
CA TRP A 86 4.07 -3.46 9.08
C TRP A 86 5.36 -2.92 9.65
N GLY A 87 5.39 -1.61 9.87
CA GLY A 87 6.54 -0.87 10.34
C GLY A 87 6.85 -1.09 11.82
N SER A 88 8.06 -0.69 12.22
CA SER A 88 8.57 -0.84 13.59
C SER A 88 7.75 -0.11 14.65
N ASN A 89 6.96 0.88 14.25
CA ASN A 89 6.12 1.67 15.16
C ASN A 89 4.67 1.16 15.22
N THR A 90 4.43 -0.09 14.85
CA THR A 90 3.12 -0.74 14.91
C THR A 90 3.13 -1.94 15.85
N ALA A 91 1.94 -2.36 16.32
CA ALA A 91 1.80 -3.58 17.11
C ALA A 91 2.14 -4.87 16.34
N LEU A 92 2.18 -4.82 15.01
CA LEU A 92 2.49 -5.93 14.10
C LEU A 92 3.86 -5.75 13.44
N ALA A 93 4.79 -5.06 14.13
CA ALA A 93 6.12 -4.74 13.61
C ALA A 93 6.84 -5.98 13.08
N GLY A 94 7.25 -5.91 11.80
CA GLY A 94 7.94 -7.00 11.12
C GLY A 94 7.04 -8.02 10.44
N ASP A 95 5.72 -7.94 10.65
CA ASP A 95 4.78 -8.79 9.91
C ASP A 95 4.70 -8.38 8.44
N GLN A 96 4.38 -9.36 7.58
CA GLN A 96 4.19 -9.13 6.14
C GLN A 96 2.95 -9.88 5.63
N TYR A 97 2.25 -9.28 4.69
CA TYR A 97 1.19 -9.93 3.92
C TYR A 97 1.48 -9.81 2.44
N VAL A 98 1.35 -10.92 1.73
CA VAL A 98 1.43 -10.99 0.26
C VAL A 98 0.14 -11.64 -0.24
N GLY A 99 -0.70 -10.91 -0.94
CA GLY A 99 -1.98 -11.44 -1.37
C GLY A 99 -2.94 -10.41 -1.93
N ASP A 100 -4.21 -10.80 -1.98
CA ASP A 100 -5.28 -10.00 -2.56
C ASP A 100 -5.82 -8.97 -1.56
N PHE A 101 -6.09 -7.77 -2.08
CA PHE A 101 -6.73 -6.66 -1.38
C PHE A 101 -8.01 -6.24 -2.10
N LYS A 102 -8.98 -5.80 -1.33
CA LYS A 102 -10.21 -5.17 -1.79
C LYS A 102 -10.58 -4.05 -0.83
N ASP A 103 -10.78 -2.85 -1.38
CA ASP A 103 -11.16 -1.65 -0.61
C ASP A 103 -10.29 -1.42 0.64
N GLY A 104 -8.97 -1.63 0.51
CA GLY A 104 -7.99 -1.41 1.56
C GLY A 104 -7.84 -2.54 2.58
N LYS A 105 -8.60 -3.64 2.44
CA LYS A 105 -8.56 -4.81 3.32
C LYS A 105 -7.98 -6.02 2.63
N LYS A 106 -7.36 -6.92 3.39
CA LYS A 106 -6.99 -8.27 2.92
C LYS A 106 -8.29 -9.01 2.59
N ASP A 107 -8.45 -9.42 1.34
CA ASP A 107 -9.67 -10.06 0.85
C ASP A 107 -9.33 -10.91 -0.37
N GLY A 108 -9.48 -12.23 -0.29
CA GLY A 108 -9.06 -13.21 -1.28
C GLY A 108 -7.90 -14.07 -0.77
N GLN A 109 -7.07 -14.58 -1.66
CA GLN A 109 -5.97 -15.47 -1.31
C GLN A 109 -4.71 -14.70 -0.91
N GLY A 110 -4.02 -15.20 0.12
CA GLY A 110 -2.79 -14.58 0.56
C GLY A 110 -1.97 -15.40 1.54
N THR A 111 -0.77 -14.92 1.78
CA THR A 111 0.16 -15.44 2.78
C THR A 111 0.49 -14.33 3.77
N TYR A 112 0.25 -14.60 5.04
CA TYR A 112 0.60 -13.72 6.15
C TYR A 112 1.77 -14.35 6.90
N VAL A 113 2.85 -13.61 7.04
CA VAL A 113 4.07 -14.02 7.76
C VAL A 113 4.20 -13.12 8.98
N GLN A 114 4.22 -13.69 10.15
CA GLN A 114 4.48 -12.98 11.40
C GLN A 114 5.99 -12.78 11.61
N ALA A 115 6.34 -11.83 12.44
CA ALA A 115 7.74 -11.51 12.75
C ALA A 115 8.52 -12.71 13.34
N ASP A 116 7.83 -13.64 14.05
CA ASP A 116 8.39 -14.87 14.58
C ASP A 116 8.56 -15.99 13.53
N GLY A 117 8.22 -15.71 12.26
CA GLY A 117 8.28 -16.66 11.16
C GLY A 117 7.04 -17.56 11.03
N THR A 118 6.07 -17.44 11.91
CA THR A 118 4.78 -18.15 11.75
C THR A 118 4.08 -17.67 10.49
N THR A 119 3.62 -18.62 9.69
CA THR A 119 3.02 -18.33 8.38
C THR A 119 1.60 -18.88 8.32
N TYR A 120 0.66 -18.05 7.86
CA TYR A 120 -0.67 -18.49 7.44
C TYR A 120 -0.81 -18.32 5.93
N THR A 121 -1.22 -19.37 5.23
CA THR A 121 -1.56 -19.31 3.79
C THR A 121 -2.99 -19.80 3.62
N GLY A 122 -3.82 -18.96 3.00
CA GLY A 122 -5.23 -19.26 2.80
C GLY A 122 -6.05 -18.05 2.38
N ALA A 123 -7.36 -18.18 2.51
CA ALA A 123 -8.29 -17.11 2.21
C ALA A 123 -8.38 -16.09 3.34
N PHE A 124 -8.64 -14.84 2.96
CA PHE A 124 -8.97 -13.73 3.85
C PHE A 124 -10.31 -13.12 3.43
N GLU A 125 -11.07 -12.65 4.38
CA GLU A 125 -12.32 -11.92 4.18
C GLU A 125 -12.35 -10.72 5.13
N GLY A 126 -12.28 -9.50 4.57
CA GLY A 126 -12.33 -8.26 5.32
C GLY A 126 -11.25 -8.16 6.43
N ASP A 127 -9.99 -8.51 6.16
CA ASP A 127 -8.84 -8.61 7.06
C ASP A 127 -8.78 -9.84 7.97
N LEU A 128 -9.84 -10.63 8.07
CA LEU A 128 -9.88 -11.84 8.88
C LEU A 128 -9.40 -13.06 8.08
N ARG A 129 -8.74 -13.99 8.75
CA ARG A 129 -8.42 -15.29 8.17
C ARG A 129 -9.72 -16.11 8.05
N ALA A 130 -9.92 -16.75 6.90
CA ALA A 130 -11.01 -17.70 6.73
C ALA A 130 -10.73 -19.02 7.48
N GLU A 131 -11.76 -19.84 7.66
CA GLU A 131 -11.66 -21.11 8.38
C GLU A 131 -10.71 -22.12 7.70
N GLN A 132 -10.54 -22.01 6.37
CA GLN A 132 -9.67 -22.92 5.62
C GLN A 132 -8.35 -22.24 5.26
N GLY A 133 -7.27 -22.82 5.74
CA GLY A 133 -5.92 -22.35 5.46
C GLY A 133 -4.88 -23.22 6.15
N THR A 134 -3.63 -23.01 5.81
CA THR A 134 -2.48 -23.70 6.39
C THR A 134 -1.73 -22.77 7.33
N ILE A 135 -1.45 -23.22 8.56
CA ILE A 135 -0.54 -22.57 9.48
C ILE A 135 0.74 -23.41 9.59
N ILE A 136 1.87 -22.75 9.48
CA ILE A 136 3.20 -23.34 9.78
C ILE A 136 3.81 -22.45 10.86
N TRP A 137 4.12 -23.01 12.01
CA TRP A 137 4.69 -22.25 13.12
C TRP A 137 6.16 -21.93 12.88
N GLY A 138 6.54 -20.71 13.20
CA GLY A 138 7.88 -20.18 13.03
C GLY A 138 8.90 -20.85 13.97
N PRO A 139 10.20 -20.69 13.66
CA PRO A 139 11.29 -21.36 14.37
C PRO A 139 11.44 -20.94 15.84
N GLU A 140 10.90 -19.79 16.21
CA GLU A 140 10.98 -19.26 17.58
C GLU A 140 9.77 -19.63 18.44
N THR A 141 8.85 -20.44 17.92
CA THR A 141 7.66 -20.89 18.66
C THR A 141 7.87 -22.27 19.27
N ALA A 142 7.13 -22.60 20.35
CA ALA A 142 7.14 -23.92 20.94
C ALA A 142 6.66 -25.05 20.00
N LEU A 143 5.95 -24.68 18.93
CA LEU A 143 5.41 -25.57 17.90
C LEU A 143 6.21 -25.50 16.58
N SER A 144 7.47 -25.07 16.66
CA SER A 144 8.33 -24.86 15.48
C SER A 144 8.30 -26.04 14.51
N GLY A 145 7.94 -25.76 13.25
CA GLY A 145 7.85 -26.76 12.19
C GLY A 145 6.55 -27.56 12.15
N ASP A 146 5.67 -27.43 13.16
CA ASP A 146 4.35 -28.05 13.13
C ASP A 146 3.47 -27.39 12.07
N LYS A 147 2.53 -28.15 11.52
CA LYS A 147 1.62 -27.72 10.48
C LYS A 147 0.19 -28.03 10.87
N TYR A 148 -0.68 -27.04 10.73
CA TYR A 148 -2.14 -27.18 10.85
C TYR A 148 -2.78 -26.86 9.49
N ILE A 149 -3.72 -27.73 9.06
CA ILE A 149 -4.41 -27.62 7.76
C ILE A 149 -5.90 -27.52 8.02
#